data_1b099081b3279c0453e76bb8e0b7d809
#
_entry.id   1b099081b3279c0453e76bb8e0b7d809
#
_cell.length_a   1.000
_cell.length_b   1.000
_cell.length_c   1.000
_cell.angle_alpha   90.00
_cell.angle_beta   90.00
_cell.angle_gamma   90.00
#
_symmetry.space_group_name_H-M   'P 1'
#
loop_
_entity.id
_entity.type
_entity.pdbx_description
1 polymer ?
#
loop_
_entity_poly.entity_id
_entity_poly.type
_entity_poly.pdbx_seq_one_letter_code
_entity_poly.pdbx_strand_id
1 'polypeptide(L)'
;MLWTEETMRQVTGRSSKNSTIKASIRLASGGRFFSASMVENVAEEGDIVVTIDTPRATLVTAQILSELSAETILAINGQNLLSSEVAVVSDAIDNKLAVIALDKKAHDLLVEKFSERLHFTSPLLSTTHSDKNAFIIETADSSTYYLRLYNNGLQLAEALDLASEDELLYYVANILDIAATDIPIYINSEEKKVIRLLKKYYKVICE
;
A
#
# COMPACT_ATOMS: atom_id res chain seq x y z
N MET A 1 1.67 18.14 21.95
CA MET A 1 1.29 16.91 21.27
C MET A 1 2.59 16.17 20.95
N LEU A 2 2.85 15.11 21.67
CA LEU A 2 4.07 14.30 21.50
C LEU A 2 3.82 13.35 20.34
N TRP A 3 4.56 13.53 19.27
CA TRP A 3 4.59 12.60 18.13
C TRP A 3 5.49 11.44 18.53
N THR A 4 4.94 10.25 18.58
CA THR A 4 5.64 9.03 18.95
C THR A 4 6.43 8.49 17.74
N GLU A 5 7.56 7.85 18.03
CA GLU A 5 8.54 7.21 17.12
C GLU A 5 7.97 6.07 16.24
N GLU A 6 6.65 5.97 16.05
CA GLU A 6 5.99 4.86 15.34
C GLU A 6 6.12 4.91 13.82
N THR A 7 6.73 5.94 13.24
CA THR A 7 6.80 6.11 11.78
C THR A 7 7.94 5.32 11.12
N MET A 8 8.84 4.73 11.90
CA MET A 8 9.94 3.89 11.37
C MET A 8 9.98 2.55 12.09
N ARG A 9 9.32 1.54 11.56
CA ARG A 9 9.63 0.14 11.91
C ARG A 9 10.70 -0.37 10.94
N GLN A 10 11.92 -0.54 11.42
CA GLN A 10 12.91 -1.38 10.75
C GLN A 10 12.48 -2.84 10.86
N VAL A 11 11.93 -3.38 9.79
CA VAL A 11 11.66 -4.81 9.68
C VAL A 11 12.89 -5.48 9.07
N THR A 12 13.75 -6.05 9.91
CA THR A 12 14.81 -6.96 9.44
C THR A 12 14.19 -8.30 9.08
N GLY A 13 13.67 -8.43 7.87
CA GLY A 13 13.17 -9.70 7.33
C GLY A 13 14.30 -10.53 6.77
N ARG A 14 14.46 -11.77 7.25
CA ARG A 14 15.28 -12.79 6.58
C ARG A 14 14.56 -13.21 5.30
N SER A 15 15.08 -12.83 4.14
CA SER A 15 14.66 -13.34 2.84
C SER A 15 15.72 -14.26 2.25
N SER A 16 15.24 -15.29 1.57
CA SER A 16 16.02 -16.29 0.84
C SER A 16 16.85 -15.67 -0.29
N LYS A 17 18.07 -16.17 -0.41
CA LYS A 17 19.07 -16.07 -1.50
C LYS A 17 18.76 -15.08 -2.63
N ASN A 18 19.55 -14.00 -2.67
CA ASN A 18 19.77 -13.01 -3.73
C ASN A 18 18.99 -11.69 -3.69
N SER A 19 18.43 -11.25 -2.58
CA SER A 19 18.02 -9.85 -2.49
C SER A 19 18.95 -9.07 -1.56
N THR A 20 19.52 -8.01 -2.07
CA THR A 20 20.40 -7.07 -1.36
C THR A 20 19.62 -5.99 -0.60
N ILE A 21 18.31 -6.18 -0.37
CA ILE A 21 17.50 -5.23 0.40
C ILE A 21 18.07 -5.12 1.81
N LYS A 22 18.60 -3.95 2.13
CA LYS A 22 19.21 -3.68 3.44
C LYS A 22 18.35 -2.78 4.33
N ALA A 23 17.43 -2.02 3.78
CA ALA A 23 16.51 -1.21 4.57
C ALA A 23 15.13 -1.11 3.92
N SER A 24 14.10 -0.98 4.76
CA SER A 24 12.73 -0.69 4.34
C SER A 24 12.25 0.57 5.07
N ILE A 25 11.66 1.49 4.33
CA ILE A 25 11.08 2.73 4.83
C ILE A 25 9.59 2.69 4.54
N ARG A 26 8.74 3.06 5.50
CA ARG A 26 7.31 3.21 5.28
C ARG A 26 6.93 4.68 5.40
N LEU A 27 6.27 5.23 4.38
CA LEU A 27 5.83 6.62 4.30
C LEU A 27 4.33 6.70 4.49
N ALA A 28 3.88 7.25 5.60
CA ALA A 28 2.47 7.54 5.83
C ALA A 28 2.00 8.74 5.00
N SER A 29 0.70 8.77 4.68
CA SER A 29 0.01 9.88 3.99
C SER A 29 0.70 10.34 2.71
N GLY A 30 1.22 9.40 1.91
CA GLY A 30 1.92 9.71 0.66
C GLY A 30 3.20 10.53 0.83
N GLY A 31 3.84 10.46 1.99
CA GLY A 31 5.12 11.15 2.28
C GLY A 31 4.98 12.61 2.67
N ARG A 32 3.79 13.15 2.88
CA ARG A 32 3.56 14.59 3.20
C ARG A 32 4.33 15.11 4.42
N PHE A 33 4.62 14.22 5.37
CA PHE A 33 5.32 14.58 6.62
C PHE A 33 6.76 14.07 6.66
N PHE A 34 7.28 13.60 5.52
CA PHE A 34 8.63 13.08 5.41
C PHE A 34 9.67 14.20 5.50
N SER A 35 10.78 13.94 6.20
CA SER A 35 11.88 14.87 6.36
C SER A 35 13.25 14.18 6.22
N ALA A 36 14.28 14.95 5.90
CA ALA A 36 15.64 14.44 5.74
C ALA A 36 16.16 13.70 6.98
N SER A 37 15.77 14.13 8.19
CA SER A 37 16.16 13.48 9.45
C SER A 37 15.69 12.04 9.58
N MET A 38 14.59 11.67 8.91
CA MET A 38 14.07 10.29 8.94
C MET A 38 14.95 9.29 8.20
N VAL A 39 15.85 9.78 7.34
CA VAL A 39 16.75 8.94 6.53
C VAL A 39 18.22 9.08 6.90
N GLU A 40 18.58 9.92 7.85
CA GLU A 40 19.97 10.15 8.24
C GLU A 40 20.72 8.86 8.65
N ASN A 41 20.01 7.94 9.30
CA ASN A 41 20.57 6.69 9.85
C ASN A 41 20.28 5.45 8.97
N VAL A 42 19.74 5.65 7.76
CA VAL A 42 19.46 4.53 6.84
C VAL A 42 20.77 4.04 6.23
N ALA A 43 20.90 2.71 6.09
CA ALA A 43 22.11 2.04 5.61
C ALA A 43 22.68 2.68 4.32
N GLU A 44 24.01 2.89 4.30
CA GLU A 44 24.70 3.48 3.16
C GLU A 44 24.82 2.53 1.97
N GLU A 45 24.67 1.22 2.18
CA GLU A 45 24.78 0.20 1.14
C GLU A 45 23.52 -0.66 1.03
N GLY A 46 23.26 -1.16 -0.19
CA GLY A 46 22.15 -2.06 -0.55
C GLY A 46 20.89 -1.30 -0.94
N ASP A 47 19.91 -2.05 -1.44
CA ASP A 47 18.67 -1.51 -1.95
C ASP A 47 17.77 -1.01 -0.81
N ILE A 48 17.06 0.07 -1.08
CA ILE A 48 16.12 0.71 -0.16
C ILE A 48 14.71 0.55 -0.73
N VAL A 49 13.88 -0.21 -0.05
CA VAL A 49 12.46 -0.35 -0.42
C VAL A 49 11.63 0.65 0.36
N VAL A 50 10.93 1.52 -0.35
CA VAL A 50 10.03 2.52 0.21
C VAL A 50 8.59 2.12 -0.03
N THR A 51 7.89 1.72 1.03
CA THR A 51 6.44 1.47 1.01
C THR A 51 5.71 2.78 1.22
N ILE A 52 4.84 3.14 0.28
CA ILE A 52 4.08 4.40 0.33
C ILE A 52 2.64 4.10 0.72
N ASP A 53 2.24 4.59 1.89
CA ASP A 53 0.86 4.53 2.36
C ASP A 53 0.09 5.74 1.84
N THR A 54 -0.81 5.48 0.90
CA THR A 54 -1.72 6.49 0.34
C THR A 54 -2.94 5.81 -0.27
N PRO A 55 -4.14 6.39 -0.14
CA PRO A 55 -5.32 5.90 -0.86
C PRO A 55 -5.23 6.21 -2.37
N ARG A 56 -4.24 7.01 -2.79
CA ARG A 56 -4.04 7.46 -4.16
C ARG A 56 -3.01 6.58 -4.85
N ALA A 57 -3.39 5.30 -5.00
CA ALA A 57 -2.59 4.28 -5.66
C ALA A 57 -3.51 3.33 -6.43
N THR A 58 -3.03 2.81 -7.54
CA THR A 58 -3.72 1.80 -8.35
C THR A 58 -2.76 0.76 -8.90
N LEU A 59 -3.25 -0.45 -9.17
CA LEU A 59 -2.47 -1.50 -9.81
C LEU A 59 -2.70 -1.50 -11.32
N VAL A 60 -1.62 -1.69 -12.05
CA VAL A 60 -1.65 -1.86 -13.52
C VAL A 60 -0.71 -2.97 -13.94
N THR A 61 -0.86 -3.43 -15.19
CA THR A 61 0.13 -4.29 -15.83
C THR A 61 1.20 -3.45 -16.54
N ALA A 62 2.37 -4.04 -16.78
CA ALA A 62 3.44 -3.39 -17.54
C ALA A 62 2.98 -2.97 -18.96
N GLN A 63 2.02 -3.68 -19.55
CA GLN A 63 1.46 -3.33 -20.86
C GLN A 63 0.74 -1.97 -20.78
N ILE A 64 -0.15 -1.76 -19.80
CA ILE A 64 -0.87 -0.49 -19.64
C ILE A 64 0.11 0.66 -19.44
N LEU A 65 1.15 0.45 -18.61
CA LEU A 65 2.18 1.45 -18.36
C LEU A 65 3.02 1.78 -19.60
N SER A 66 3.14 0.87 -20.56
CA SER A 66 3.82 1.15 -21.84
C SER A 66 3.00 2.02 -22.79
N GLU A 67 1.68 2.09 -22.60
CA GLU A 67 0.74 2.84 -23.45
C GLU A 67 0.34 4.20 -22.83
N LEU A 68 0.32 4.30 -21.49
CA LEU A 68 -0.14 5.48 -20.76
C LEU A 68 0.90 5.93 -19.73
N SER A 69 1.01 7.25 -19.52
CA SER A 69 1.84 7.76 -18.43
C SER A 69 1.24 7.46 -17.06
N ALA A 70 2.09 7.41 -16.03
CA ALA A 70 1.67 7.18 -14.65
C ALA A 70 0.64 8.22 -14.18
N GLU A 71 0.80 9.50 -14.53
CA GLU A 71 -0.15 10.57 -14.21
C GLU A 71 -1.49 10.34 -14.89
N THR A 72 -1.49 9.91 -16.16
CA THR A 72 -2.71 9.60 -16.92
C THR A 72 -3.46 8.44 -16.27
N ILE A 73 -2.75 7.41 -15.83
CA ILE A 73 -3.33 6.25 -15.14
C ILE A 73 -4.02 6.68 -13.84
N LEU A 74 -3.38 7.49 -13.01
CA LEU A 74 -4.00 8.03 -11.80
C LEU A 74 -5.22 8.88 -12.13
N ALA A 75 -5.15 9.74 -13.14
CA ALA A 75 -6.26 10.61 -13.54
C ALA A 75 -7.47 9.83 -14.03
N ILE A 76 -7.30 8.76 -14.82
CA ILE A 76 -8.38 7.88 -15.28
C ILE A 76 -9.09 7.20 -14.08
N ASN A 77 -8.34 6.89 -13.02
CA ASN A 77 -8.88 6.34 -11.78
C ASN A 77 -9.45 7.41 -10.82
N GLY A 78 -9.64 8.66 -11.29
CA GLY A 78 -10.16 9.76 -10.49
C GLY A 78 -9.17 10.34 -9.47
N GLN A 79 -7.90 9.96 -9.57
CA GLN A 79 -6.84 10.32 -8.62
C GLN A 79 -5.88 11.39 -9.21
N ASN A 80 -6.43 12.51 -9.66
CA ASN A 80 -5.61 13.60 -10.22
C ASN A 80 -4.53 14.04 -9.24
N LEU A 81 -3.28 14.17 -9.72
CA LEU A 81 -2.16 14.65 -8.89
C LEU A 81 -2.42 16.07 -8.40
N LEU A 82 -2.06 16.33 -7.16
CA LEU A 82 -1.95 17.69 -6.64
C LEU A 82 -0.66 18.34 -7.15
N SER A 83 -0.60 19.68 -7.11
CA SER A 83 0.60 20.42 -7.55
C SER A 83 1.86 20.09 -6.73
N SER A 84 1.68 19.55 -5.52
CA SER A 84 2.75 19.10 -4.63
C SER A 84 3.09 17.62 -4.77
N GLU A 85 2.54 16.91 -5.75
CA GLU A 85 2.70 15.46 -5.90
C GLU A 85 3.33 15.11 -7.25
N VAL A 86 3.94 13.93 -7.28
CA VAL A 86 4.44 13.25 -8.47
C VAL A 86 3.87 11.82 -8.50
N ALA A 87 3.72 11.25 -9.70
CA ALA A 87 3.42 9.84 -9.85
C ALA A 87 4.74 9.05 -9.84
N VAL A 88 4.81 8.03 -9.00
CA VAL A 88 5.89 7.05 -8.99
C VAL A 88 5.35 5.68 -9.33
N VAL A 89 6.22 4.82 -9.86
CA VAL A 89 5.87 3.45 -10.25
C VAL A 89 6.70 2.49 -9.41
N SER A 90 6.08 1.45 -8.89
CA SER A 90 6.76 0.41 -8.13
C SER A 90 7.53 -0.56 -9.04
N ASP A 91 8.36 -1.40 -8.43
CA ASP A 91 8.81 -2.61 -9.08
C ASP A 91 7.64 -3.56 -9.38
N ALA A 92 7.81 -4.42 -10.37
CA ALA A 92 6.80 -5.40 -10.75
C ALA A 92 6.80 -6.60 -9.80
N ILE A 93 5.61 -6.98 -9.34
CA ILE A 93 5.36 -8.25 -8.63
C ILE A 93 4.26 -8.99 -9.40
N ASP A 94 4.55 -10.20 -9.86
CA ASP A 94 3.61 -11.02 -10.66
C ASP A 94 3.00 -10.25 -11.84
N ASN A 95 3.84 -9.53 -12.60
CA ASN A 95 3.45 -8.67 -13.73
C ASN A 95 2.48 -7.53 -13.38
N LYS A 96 2.39 -7.15 -12.11
CA LYS A 96 1.62 -6.00 -11.63
C LYS A 96 2.57 -4.96 -11.06
N LEU A 97 2.25 -3.70 -11.32
CA LEU A 97 2.95 -2.54 -10.78
C LEU A 97 1.92 -1.65 -10.07
N ALA A 98 2.36 -0.96 -9.03
CA ALA A 98 1.57 0.10 -8.42
C ALA A 98 1.97 1.43 -9.03
N VAL A 99 1.00 2.23 -9.45
CA VAL A 99 1.17 3.65 -9.74
C VAL A 99 0.66 4.41 -8.52
N ILE A 100 1.49 5.28 -7.96
CA ILE A 100 1.33 5.82 -6.62
C ILE A 100 1.55 7.33 -6.64
N ALA A 101 0.66 8.11 -6.02
CA ALA A 101 0.89 9.53 -5.78
C ALA A 101 1.80 9.71 -4.56
N LEU A 102 2.90 10.43 -4.72
CA LEU A 102 3.91 10.70 -3.70
C LEU A 102 4.14 12.21 -3.59
N ASP A 103 4.29 12.72 -2.37
CA ASP A 103 4.71 14.10 -2.15
C ASP A 103 6.05 14.39 -2.85
N LYS A 104 6.11 15.49 -3.60
CA LYS A 104 7.28 15.83 -4.42
C LYS A 104 8.53 16.07 -3.59
N LYS A 105 8.39 16.69 -2.40
CA LYS A 105 9.56 16.95 -1.54
C LYS A 105 10.10 15.63 -0.98
N ALA A 106 9.21 14.70 -0.60
CA ALA A 106 9.62 13.37 -0.17
C ALA A 106 10.33 12.61 -1.30
N HIS A 107 9.77 12.64 -2.51
CA HIS A 107 10.38 12.05 -3.69
C HIS A 107 11.80 12.60 -3.93
N ASP A 108 11.93 13.92 -4.01
CA ASP A 108 13.20 14.59 -4.33
C ASP A 108 14.28 14.26 -3.27
N LEU A 109 13.92 14.28 -1.98
CA LEU A 109 14.83 13.89 -0.89
C LEU A 109 15.28 12.42 -0.98
N LEU A 110 14.35 11.51 -1.29
CA LEU A 110 14.66 10.09 -1.43
C LEU A 110 15.57 9.83 -2.64
N VAL A 111 15.27 10.45 -3.78
CA VAL A 111 16.05 10.30 -5.01
C VAL A 111 17.45 10.91 -4.82
N GLU A 112 17.57 12.11 -4.20
CA GLU A 112 18.85 12.74 -3.89
C GLU A 112 19.74 11.83 -3.03
N LYS A 113 19.13 11.16 -2.02
CA LYS A 113 19.89 10.35 -1.07
C LYS A 113 20.21 8.94 -1.57
N PHE A 114 19.29 8.26 -2.24
CA PHE A 114 19.40 6.84 -2.54
C PHE A 114 19.59 6.53 -4.04
N SER A 115 19.23 7.46 -4.93
CA SER A 115 19.42 7.31 -6.38
C SER A 115 18.92 5.96 -6.93
N GLU A 116 19.77 5.22 -7.61
CA GLU A 116 19.46 3.93 -8.25
C GLU A 116 19.14 2.80 -7.29
N ARG A 117 19.41 2.96 -5.99
CA ARG A 117 19.09 1.96 -4.96
C ARG A 117 17.66 2.06 -4.44
N LEU A 118 16.90 3.04 -4.92
CA LEU A 118 15.57 3.36 -4.46
C LEU A 118 14.51 2.57 -5.21
N HIS A 119 13.72 1.79 -4.48
CA HIS A 119 12.61 0.99 -4.99
C HIS A 119 11.33 1.39 -4.29
N PHE A 120 10.32 1.75 -5.06
CA PHE A 120 8.99 2.07 -4.51
C PHE A 120 8.09 0.85 -4.49
N THR A 121 7.21 0.77 -3.48
CA THR A 121 6.16 -0.24 -3.39
C THR A 121 4.91 0.31 -2.71
N SER A 122 3.81 -0.43 -2.80
CA SER A 122 2.52 -0.12 -2.18
C SER A 122 2.02 -1.35 -1.42
N PRO A 123 1.25 -1.17 -0.34
CA PRO A 123 0.53 -2.27 0.31
C PRO A 123 -0.39 -3.06 -0.64
N LEU A 124 -0.84 -2.45 -1.74
CA LEU A 124 -1.60 -3.14 -2.78
C LEU A 124 -0.85 -4.31 -3.42
N LEU A 125 0.49 -4.26 -3.45
CA LEU A 125 1.35 -5.31 -3.99
C LEU A 125 1.76 -6.37 -2.96
N SER A 126 1.33 -6.25 -1.71
CA SER A 126 1.65 -7.26 -0.70
C SER A 126 1.11 -8.63 -1.11
N THR A 127 1.95 -9.64 -1.03
CA THR A 127 1.62 -11.03 -1.35
C THR A 127 1.20 -11.85 -0.13
N THR A 128 1.02 -11.20 1.03
CA THR A 128 0.53 -11.87 2.23
C THR A 128 -0.82 -12.54 1.91
N HIS A 129 -0.92 -13.85 2.19
CA HIS A 129 -2.08 -14.70 1.87
C HIS A 129 -2.45 -14.85 0.39
N SER A 130 -1.58 -14.50 -0.54
CA SER A 130 -1.84 -14.67 -1.98
C SER A 130 -2.03 -16.14 -2.41
N ASP A 131 -1.61 -17.10 -1.58
CA ASP A 131 -1.76 -18.54 -1.75
C ASP A 131 -3.15 -19.08 -1.32
N LYS A 132 -4.02 -18.23 -0.77
CA LYS A 132 -5.34 -18.58 -0.25
C LYS A 132 -6.45 -17.85 -0.99
N ASN A 133 -7.65 -18.45 -0.97
CA ASN A 133 -8.86 -17.69 -1.27
C ASN A 133 -9.21 -16.85 -0.03
N ALA A 134 -9.01 -15.56 -0.10
CA ALA A 134 -9.11 -14.67 1.05
C ALA A 134 -9.46 -13.24 0.63
N PHE A 135 -10.19 -12.55 1.48
CA PHE A 135 -10.35 -11.11 1.41
C PHE A 135 -9.48 -10.46 2.49
N ILE A 136 -8.57 -9.59 2.09
CA ILE A 136 -7.57 -9.01 2.98
C ILE A 136 -7.88 -7.53 3.14
N ILE A 137 -7.94 -7.09 4.39
CA ILE A 137 -8.09 -5.68 4.77
C ILE A 137 -6.87 -5.29 5.59
N GLU A 138 -6.13 -4.32 5.10
CA GLU A 138 -5.00 -3.70 5.79
C GLU A 138 -5.29 -2.22 6.00
N THR A 139 -5.02 -1.70 7.20
CA THR A 139 -5.17 -0.27 7.49
C THR A 139 -3.82 0.38 7.63
N ALA A 140 -3.61 1.52 7.00
CA ALA A 140 -2.41 2.33 7.17
C ALA A 140 -2.58 3.36 8.29
N ASP A 141 -3.79 3.93 8.39
CA ASP A 141 -4.20 4.91 9.39
C ASP A 141 -5.72 4.80 9.63
N SER A 142 -6.32 5.78 10.30
CA SER A 142 -7.75 5.75 10.63
C SER A 142 -8.70 5.86 9.44
N SER A 143 -8.23 6.23 8.26
CA SER A 143 -9.07 6.43 7.07
C SER A 143 -8.60 5.66 5.83
N THR A 144 -7.32 5.27 5.78
CA THR A 144 -6.74 4.60 4.60
C THR A 144 -6.79 3.10 4.73
N TYR A 145 -7.50 2.47 3.81
CA TYR A 145 -7.71 1.02 3.75
C TYR A 145 -7.21 0.46 2.42
N TYR A 146 -6.53 -0.69 2.50
CA TYR A 146 -6.14 -1.50 1.35
C TYR A 146 -6.96 -2.78 1.33
N LEU A 147 -7.73 -2.96 0.27
CA LEU A 147 -8.59 -4.12 0.07
C LEU A 147 -8.01 -4.99 -1.03
N ARG A 148 -7.80 -6.28 -0.76
CA ARG A 148 -7.31 -7.25 -1.73
C ARG A 148 -8.17 -8.51 -1.68
N LEU A 149 -8.70 -8.91 -2.82
CA LEU A 149 -9.46 -10.14 -2.97
C LEU A 149 -8.65 -11.16 -3.76
N TYR A 150 -8.37 -12.28 -3.14
CA TYR A 150 -7.76 -13.43 -3.78
C TYR A 150 -8.78 -14.56 -3.91
N ASN A 151 -8.98 -15.00 -5.16
CA ASN A 151 -9.76 -16.18 -5.52
C ASN A 151 -9.13 -16.80 -6.76
N ASN A 152 -8.29 -17.83 -6.56
CA ASN A 152 -7.39 -18.36 -7.61
C ASN A 152 -6.50 -17.26 -8.24
N GLY A 153 -5.92 -16.41 -7.43
CA GLY A 153 -5.13 -15.24 -7.81
C GLY A 153 -5.82 -13.93 -7.42
N LEU A 154 -5.11 -12.82 -7.59
CA LEU A 154 -5.63 -11.49 -7.25
C LEU A 154 -6.75 -11.08 -8.21
N GLN A 155 -7.95 -10.89 -7.69
CA GLN A 155 -9.14 -10.48 -8.42
C GLN A 155 -9.41 -8.97 -8.28
N LEU A 156 -9.08 -8.40 -7.11
CA LEU A 156 -9.29 -6.99 -6.81
C LEU A 156 -8.18 -6.49 -5.90
N ALA A 157 -7.72 -5.28 -6.13
CA ALA A 157 -6.87 -4.53 -5.20
C ALA A 157 -7.23 -3.04 -5.29
N GLU A 158 -7.68 -2.48 -4.18
CA GLU A 158 -8.11 -1.09 -4.09
C GLU A 158 -7.53 -0.42 -2.84
N ALA A 159 -7.13 0.84 -2.99
CA ALA A 159 -6.78 1.72 -1.90
C ALA A 159 -7.89 2.75 -1.74
N LEU A 160 -8.44 2.85 -0.53
CA LEU A 160 -9.62 3.68 -0.23
C LEU A 160 -9.31 4.65 0.91
N ASP A 161 -9.85 5.86 0.80
CA ASP A 161 -9.94 6.82 1.90
C ASP A 161 -11.40 6.89 2.34
N LEU A 162 -11.71 6.37 3.53
CA LEU A 162 -13.07 6.21 4.02
C LEU A 162 -13.29 7.05 5.28
N ALA A 163 -14.42 7.74 5.32
CA ALA A 163 -14.74 8.61 6.43
C ALA A 163 -15.29 7.85 7.67
N SER A 164 -15.71 6.59 7.49
CA SER A 164 -16.31 5.79 8.57
C SER A 164 -16.16 4.29 8.36
N GLU A 165 -16.30 3.55 9.46
CA GLU A 165 -16.34 2.08 9.44
C GLU A 165 -17.58 1.53 8.70
N ASP A 166 -18.67 2.28 8.66
CA ASP A 166 -19.89 1.89 7.92
C ASP A 166 -19.68 1.95 6.41
N GLU A 167 -18.89 2.91 5.92
CA GLU A 167 -18.47 2.95 4.52
C GLU A 167 -17.62 1.73 4.17
N LEU A 168 -16.67 1.34 5.03
CA LEU A 168 -15.89 0.13 4.83
C LEU A 168 -16.79 -1.10 4.75
N LEU A 169 -17.77 -1.24 5.67
CA LEU A 169 -18.71 -2.35 5.63
C LEU A 169 -19.50 -2.39 4.32
N TYR A 170 -19.92 -1.22 3.81
CA TYR A 170 -20.61 -1.13 2.52
C TYR A 170 -19.72 -1.63 1.36
N TYR A 171 -18.46 -1.20 1.30
CA TYR A 171 -17.51 -1.68 0.28
C TYR A 171 -17.25 -3.18 0.39
N VAL A 172 -17.02 -3.69 1.59
CA VAL A 172 -16.80 -5.12 1.83
C VAL A 172 -18.00 -5.94 1.40
N ALA A 173 -19.23 -5.52 1.73
CA ALA A 173 -20.45 -6.18 1.34
C ALA A 173 -20.58 -6.25 -0.18
N ASN A 174 -20.41 -5.14 -0.87
CA ASN A 174 -20.51 -5.09 -2.33
C ASN A 174 -19.47 -6.00 -3.02
N ILE A 175 -18.23 -6.00 -2.54
CA ILE A 175 -17.16 -6.82 -3.13
C ILE A 175 -17.45 -8.32 -2.92
N LEU A 176 -17.87 -8.72 -1.73
CA LEU A 176 -18.16 -10.12 -1.41
C LEU A 176 -19.45 -10.62 -2.08
N ASP A 177 -20.48 -9.79 -2.22
CA ASP A 177 -21.70 -10.12 -2.96
C ASP A 177 -21.40 -10.38 -4.44
N ILE A 178 -20.55 -9.53 -5.07
CA ILE A 178 -20.11 -9.71 -6.47
C ILE A 178 -19.27 -10.98 -6.61
N ALA A 179 -18.40 -11.27 -5.64
CA ALA A 179 -17.55 -12.45 -5.66
C ALA A 179 -18.33 -13.75 -5.45
N ALA A 180 -19.57 -13.68 -4.93
CA ALA A 180 -20.45 -14.83 -4.62
C ALA A 180 -19.73 -15.94 -3.83
N THR A 181 -18.84 -15.58 -2.90
CA THR A 181 -17.96 -16.52 -2.21
C THR A 181 -18.01 -16.31 -0.70
N ASP A 182 -18.09 -17.43 0.03
CA ASP A 182 -17.92 -17.45 1.49
C ASP A 182 -16.42 -17.57 1.83
N ILE A 183 -15.68 -16.49 1.56
CA ILE A 183 -14.24 -16.42 1.84
C ILE A 183 -13.96 -15.75 3.18
N PRO A 184 -12.93 -16.19 3.94
CA PRO A 184 -12.57 -15.54 5.19
C PRO A 184 -11.97 -14.15 4.92
N ILE A 185 -12.26 -13.19 5.82
CA ILE A 185 -11.64 -11.88 5.85
C ILE A 185 -10.45 -11.95 6.81
N TYR A 186 -9.26 -11.68 6.28
CA TYR A 186 -8.06 -11.42 7.09
C TYR A 186 -7.93 -9.93 7.30
N ILE A 187 -7.78 -9.49 8.53
CA ILE A 187 -7.65 -8.08 8.86
C ILE A 187 -6.38 -7.80 9.67
N ASN A 188 -5.54 -6.93 9.13
CA ASN A 188 -4.42 -6.32 9.83
C ASN A 188 -4.79 -4.87 10.15
N SER A 189 -5.34 -4.65 11.34
CA SER A 189 -5.79 -3.35 11.81
C SER A 189 -5.72 -3.28 13.33
N GLU A 190 -5.28 -2.15 13.85
CA GLU A 190 -5.35 -1.84 15.29
C GLU A 190 -6.75 -1.30 15.69
N GLU A 191 -7.61 -1.00 14.73
CA GLU A 191 -8.94 -0.41 14.92
C GLU A 191 -9.96 -1.44 15.41
N LYS A 192 -10.07 -1.57 16.74
CA LYS A 192 -11.02 -2.52 17.40
C LYS A 192 -12.48 -2.36 16.97
N LYS A 193 -12.89 -1.14 16.57
CA LYS A 193 -14.25 -0.86 16.11
C LYS A 193 -14.53 -1.54 14.77
N VAL A 194 -13.62 -1.39 13.80
CA VAL A 194 -13.68 -2.04 12.49
C VAL A 194 -13.79 -3.56 12.66
N ILE A 195 -12.89 -4.15 13.44
CA ILE A 195 -12.89 -5.60 13.71
C ILE A 195 -14.23 -6.05 14.29
N ARG A 196 -14.77 -5.33 15.28
CA ARG A 196 -16.05 -5.66 15.91
C ARG A 196 -17.22 -5.55 14.93
N LEU A 197 -17.20 -4.54 14.07
CA LEU A 197 -18.24 -4.31 13.06
C LEU A 197 -18.26 -5.48 12.05
N LEU A 198 -17.11 -5.79 11.45
CA LEU A 198 -17.01 -6.86 10.47
C LEU A 198 -17.34 -8.23 11.03
N LYS A 199 -16.94 -8.54 12.28
CA LYS A 199 -17.28 -9.81 12.97
C LYS A 199 -18.77 -10.07 13.19
N LYS A 200 -19.63 -9.05 13.07
CA LYS A 200 -21.09 -9.24 13.14
C LYS A 200 -21.66 -9.91 11.90
N TYR A 201 -20.99 -9.78 10.76
CA TYR A 201 -21.50 -10.18 9.44
C TYR A 201 -20.63 -11.23 8.76
N TYR A 202 -19.33 -11.30 9.09
CA TYR A 202 -18.35 -12.10 8.37
C TYR A 202 -17.46 -12.92 9.29
N LYS A 203 -16.86 -13.97 8.73
CA LYS A 203 -15.79 -14.73 9.40
C LYS A 203 -14.49 -13.93 9.29
N VAL A 204 -14.10 -13.25 10.38
CA VAL A 204 -12.93 -12.39 10.45
C VAL A 204 -11.81 -13.04 11.24
N ILE A 205 -10.61 -13.09 10.65
CA ILE A 205 -9.35 -13.55 11.24
C ILE A 205 -8.48 -12.31 11.46
N CYS A 206 -8.09 -12.05 12.70
CA CYS A 206 -7.19 -10.92 13.04
C CYS A 206 -5.75 -11.41 13.04
N GLU A 207 -4.85 -10.55 12.54
CA GLU A 207 -3.40 -10.77 12.49
C GLU A 207 -2.63 -9.79 13.36
#